data_fc4b66f062b8af8c5d0a9f4dd3472f7f
#
_entry.id   fc4b66f062b8af8c5d0a9f4dd3472f7f
#
_cell.length_a   1.000
_cell.length_b   1.000
_cell.length_c   1.000
_cell.angle_alpha   90.00
_cell.angle_beta   90.00
_cell.angle_gamma   90.00
#
_symmetry.space_group_name_H-M   'P 1'
#
loop_
_entity.id
_entity.type
_entity.pdbx_description
1 polymer ?
#
loop_
_entity_poly.entity_id
_entity_poly.type
_entity_poly.pdbx_seq_one_letter_code
_entity_poly.pdbx_strand_id
1 'polypeptide(L)'
;MDRERVLHQCVQLYALQPERLSKQVRIEQALRQAIIQQWPGGLRLPSHRALAEAFGVARQTLALAMATLQEERLLTTGHGQGTWTCKPSAPAHEPPLPPRLSRRAQRVLQGPGASMIQSGAFVPGIPDIAQFPMRKWRQLYASVTVPQNALLLSYSTGGYGPLKRAIREFLARWRNIHCDTEQIIITDGTHNGIELCAVALADVGDTVAMESPCYWGARNVFTAAGLNIEMLPWRPEAGHALPATPGPVALAYLTGSHHYPLSVPTSAEHKQRLCEALSPTYVVEDDYEFNRDDHPNLLFDAHSERHLLVGSFSKMMFPGLRLGYLVVPRHLAGPMNRLRSELFREGRMLDQAVLAQFIFDGDLDAWCRRIQRDYLGRQQVLHDQLCSLPQVRSVSPPSSAISLCVEFAPGVNDVAIAQALLKEHLIVRPLSPVCAASDPRVGLVMGVGMLSGETLAREAQRLRRCLEPLLRQGH
;
A
#
# COMPACT_ATOMS: atom_id res chain seq x y z
N MET A 1 37.82 35.89 13.52
CA MET A 1 38.13 35.66 12.08
C MET A 1 38.26 37.00 11.41
N ASP A 2 39.31 37.24 10.62
CA ASP A 2 39.52 38.50 9.92
C ASP A 2 38.48 38.67 8.80
N ARG A 3 38.10 39.95 8.51
CA ARG A 3 37.06 40.27 7.51
C ARG A 3 37.40 39.78 6.10
N GLU A 4 38.68 39.83 5.72
CA GLU A 4 39.14 39.36 4.41
C GLU A 4 38.98 37.87 4.27
N ARG A 5 39.25 37.13 5.32
CA ARG A 5 39.07 35.64 5.36
C ARG A 5 37.61 35.26 5.27
N VAL A 6 36.70 36.00 5.92
CA VAL A 6 35.24 35.79 5.81
C VAL A 6 34.78 36.04 4.39
N LEU A 7 35.23 37.14 3.78
CA LEU A 7 34.87 37.52 2.41
C LEU A 7 35.35 36.43 1.40
N HIS A 8 36.57 35.98 1.56
CA HIS A 8 37.14 34.91 0.70
C HIS A 8 36.33 33.59 0.80
N GLN A 9 35.98 33.19 2.01
CA GLN A 9 35.14 31.99 2.21
C GLN A 9 33.74 32.17 1.62
N CYS A 10 33.13 33.35 1.73
CA CYS A 10 31.86 33.66 1.09
C CYS A 10 31.91 33.41 -0.43
N VAL A 11 32.93 33.93 -1.09
CA VAL A 11 33.12 33.80 -2.53
C VAL A 11 33.34 32.32 -2.94
N GLN A 12 34.18 31.62 -2.19
CA GLN A 12 34.41 30.18 -2.44
C GLN A 12 33.14 29.39 -2.34
N LEU A 13 32.35 29.55 -1.27
CA LEU A 13 31.10 28.80 -1.09
C LEU A 13 30.04 29.21 -2.11
N TYR A 14 30.02 30.47 -2.53
CA TYR A 14 29.12 30.90 -3.59
C TYR A 14 29.47 30.27 -4.96
N ALA A 15 30.75 30.16 -5.27
CA ALA A 15 31.22 29.54 -6.50
C ALA A 15 30.87 28.01 -6.56
N LEU A 16 30.76 27.35 -5.41
CA LEU A 16 30.37 25.93 -5.33
C LEU A 16 28.86 25.70 -5.53
N GLN A 17 28.04 26.76 -5.49
CA GLN A 17 26.60 26.59 -5.67
C GLN A 17 26.23 26.38 -7.15
N PRO A 18 25.25 25.53 -7.47
CA PRO A 18 24.86 25.21 -8.84
C PRO A 18 24.45 26.47 -9.63
N GLU A 19 25.01 26.66 -10.83
CA GLU A 19 24.74 27.82 -11.70
C GLU A 19 23.29 27.98 -12.14
N ARG A 20 22.53 26.88 -12.16
CA ARG A 20 21.08 26.86 -12.46
C ARG A 20 20.22 27.59 -11.44
N LEU A 21 20.76 27.88 -10.27
CA LEU A 21 20.05 28.62 -9.20
C LEU A 21 20.17 30.12 -9.43
N SER A 22 19.15 30.89 -9.01
CA SER A 22 19.21 32.34 -9.03
C SER A 22 20.37 32.85 -8.15
N LYS A 23 20.93 33.98 -8.49
CA LYS A 23 22.02 34.60 -7.72
C LYS A 23 21.65 34.78 -6.25
N GLN A 24 20.40 35.14 -5.95
CA GLN A 24 19.88 35.28 -4.59
C GLN A 24 19.98 33.96 -3.83
N VAL A 25 19.42 32.88 -4.39
CA VAL A 25 19.39 31.55 -3.76
C VAL A 25 20.82 31.00 -3.56
N ARG A 26 21.72 31.24 -4.50
CA ARG A 26 23.15 30.87 -4.36
C ARG A 26 23.80 31.55 -3.17
N ILE A 27 23.53 32.83 -2.96
CA ILE A 27 24.05 33.60 -1.79
C ILE A 27 23.46 33.04 -0.50
N GLU A 28 22.15 32.82 -0.46
CA GLU A 28 21.47 32.22 0.71
C GLU A 28 22.08 30.86 1.09
N GLN A 29 22.26 29.99 0.15
CA GLN A 29 22.83 28.65 0.39
C GLN A 29 24.30 28.74 0.87
N ALA A 30 25.11 29.58 0.23
CA ALA A 30 26.50 29.73 0.60
C ALA A 30 26.66 30.29 2.02
N LEU A 31 25.93 31.33 2.36
CA LEU A 31 25.98 31.94 3.71
C LEU A 31 25.39 31.02 4.76
N ARG A 32 24.27 30.34 4.48
CA ARG A 32 23.65 29.35 5.38
C ARG A 32 24.63 28.24 5.70
N GLN A 33 25.29 27.67 4.69
CA GLN A 33 26.29 26.62 4.87
C GLN A 33 27.45 27.11 5.74
N ALA A 34 27.97 28.31 5.48
CA ALA A 34 29.04 28.89 6.28
C ALA A 34 28.64 29.08 7.76
N ILE A 35 27.45 29.64 8.01
CA ILE A 35 26.97 29.94 9.37
C ILE A 35 26.73 28.64 10.15
N ILE A 36 26.12 27.65 9.54
CA ILE A 36 25.77 26.40 10.23
C ILE A 36 27.00 25.52 10.49
N GLN A 37 27.90 25.42 9.50
CA GLN A 37 28.98 24.42 9.52
C GLN A 37 30.34 24.98 9.93
N GLN A 38 30.63 26.23 9.62
CA GLN A 38 32.01 26.75 9.66
C GLN A 38 32.25 27.94 10.60
N TRP A 39 31.24 28.83 10.75
CA TRP A 39 31.43 30.08 11.47
C TRP A 39 30.92 30.00 12.91
N PRO A 40 31.59 30.73 13.85
CA PRO A 40 31.05 30.88 15.22
C PRO A 40 29.81 31.78 15.19
N GLY A 41 28.93 31.65 16.20
CA GLY A 41 27.90 32.65 16.47
C GLY A 41 28.51 33.97 16.91
N GLY A 42 27.88 35.09 16.57
CA GLY A 42 28.39 36.44 16.89
C GLY A 42 29.53 36.91 15.97
N LEU A 43 29.81 36.21 14.87
CA LEU A 43 30.78 36.68 13.88
C LEU A 43 30.20 37.85 13.12
N ARG A 44 30.95 38.97 13.09
CA ARG A 44 30.57 40.15 12.32
C ARG A 44 30.86 39.97 10.84
N LEU A 45 29.84 40.04 10.00
CA LEU A 45 29.98 39.96 8.55
C LEU A 45 30.59 41.25 7.96
N PRO A 46 31.25 41.14 6.79
CA PRO A 46 31.63 42.31 5.97
C PRO A 46 30.42 43.17 5.64
N SER A 47 30.66 44.45 5.27
CA SER A 47 29.57 45.35 4.89
C SER A 47 28.79 44.82 3.67
N HIS A 48 27.50 45.10 3.59
CA HIS A 48 26.66 44.74 2.43
C HIS A 48 27.28 45.22 1.10
N ARG A 49 27.98 46.35 1.12
CA ARG A 49 28.70 46.84 -0.09
C ARG A 49 29.84 45.93 -0.48
N ALA A 50 30.66 45.52 0.47
CA ALA A 50 31.79 44.61 0.21
C ALA A 50 31.30 43.19 -0.22
N LEU A 51 30.25 42.66 0.39
CA LEU A 51 29.66 41.39 0.00
C LEU A 51 29.03 41.44 -1.39
N ALA A 52 28.28 42.50 -1.72
CA ALA A 52 27.68 42.64 -3.05
C ALA A 52 28.74 42.74 -4.16
N GLU A 53 29.81 43.46 -3.89
CA GLU A 53 30.96 43.57 -4.80
C GLU A 53 31.67 42.21 -4.98
N ALA A 54 31.92 41.49 -3.89
CA ALA A 54 32.60 40.20 -3.90
C ALA A 54 31.80 39.10 -4.61
N PHE A 55 30.46 39.09 -4.48
CA PHE A 55 29.57 38.17 -5.18
C PHE A 55 29.25 38.58 -6.63
N GLY A 56 29.61 39.78 -7.06
CA GLY A 56 29.28 40.32 -8.37
C GLY A 56 27.77 40.48 -8.58
N VAL A 57 27.03 40.97 -7.57
CA VAL A 57 25.57 41.10 -7.60
C VAL A 57 25.11 42.52 -7.25
N ALA A 58 23.89 42.86 -7.65
CA ALA A 58 23.26 44.11 -7.23
C ALA A 58 23.02 44.11 -5.70
N ARG A 59 23.12 45.30 -5.06
CA ARG A 59 22.88 45.45 -3.62
C ARG A 59 21.50 44.96 -3.20
N GLN A 60 20.49 45.10 -4.05
CA GLN A 60 19.13 44.64 -3.79
C GLN A 60 19.05 43.09 -3.73
N THR A 61 19.75 42.39 -4.62
CA THR A 61 19.82 40.94 -4.60
C THR A 61 20.46 40.39 -3.33
N LEU A 62 21.54 41.04 -2.87
CA LEU A 62 22.14 40.69 -1.58
C LEU A 62 21.20 41.00 -0.42
N ALA A 63 20.55 42.15 -0.44
CA ALA A 63 19.63 42.58 0.64
C ALA A 63 18.48 41.58 0.81
N LEU A 64 17.91 41.06 -0.28
CA LEU A 64 16.89 40.01 -0.25
C LEU A 64 17.43 38.72 0.38
N ALA A 65 18.58 38.25 -0.05
CA ALA A 65 19.23 37.07 0.52
C ALA A 65 19.51 37.22 2.03
N MET A 66 19.98 38.39 2.44
CA MET A 66 20.22 38.67 3.85
C MET A 66 18.94 38.76 4.67
N ALA A 67 17.85 39.26 4.10
CA ALA A 67 16.54 39.27 4.75
C ALA A 67 16.02 37.87 5.01
N THR A 68 16.10 36.97 4.02
CA THR A 68 15.76 35.56 4.20
C THR A 68 16.53 34.89 5.34
N LEU A 69 17.85 35.12 5.41
CA LEU A 69 18.69 34.58 6.48
C LEU A 69 18.40 35.18 7.86
N GLN A 70 17.88 36.42 7.90
CA GLN A 70 17.41 37.05 9.13
C GLN A 70 16.07 36.46 9.62
N GLU A 71 15.15 36.20 8.71
CA GLU A 71 13.90 35.50 9.01
C GLU A 71 14.19 34.10 9.55
N GLU A 72 15.19 33.43 9.01
CA GLU A 72 15.67 32.12 9.50
C GLU A 72 16.44 32.22 10.84
N ARG A 73 16.62 33.41 11.39
CA ARG A 73 17.39 33.71 12.62
C ARG A 73 18.85 33.25 12.54
N LEU A 74 19.39 33.15 11.35
CA LEU A 74 20.82 32.86 11.11
C LEU A 74 21.67 34.14 11.14
N LEU A 75 21.03 35.30 10.95
CA LEU A 75 21.65 36.60 11.01
C LEU A 75 20.85 37.57 11.91
N THR A 76 21.54 38.48 12.56
CA THR A 76 20.96 39.63 13.26
C THR A 76 21.64 40.93 12.82
N THR A 77 20.86 41.98 12.69
CA THR A 77 21.34 43.32 12.31
C THR A 77 21.06 44.32 13.42
N GLY A 78 22.08 45.10 13.82
CA GLY A 78 21.92 46.25 14.70
C GLY A 78 21.94 47.55 13.89
N HIS A 79 21.05 48.48 14.19
CA HIS A 79 20.98 49.78 13.51
C HIS A 79 22.34 50.50 13.59
N GLY A 80 23.00 50.73 12.44
CA GLY A 80 24.32 51.37 12.36
C GLY A 80 25.50 50.51 12.84
N GLN A 81 25.28 49.33 13.38
CA GLN A 81 26.34 48.52 13.99
C GLN A 81 26.84 47.37 13.11
N GLY A 82 26.06 46.92 12.14
CA GLY A 82 26.43 45.82 11.19
C GLY A 82 25.53 44.60 11.28
N THR A 83 25.99 43.51 10.67
CA THR A 83 25.29 42.18 10.64
C THR A 83 26.17 41.12 11.29
N TRP A 84 25.59 40.29 12.15
CA TRP A 84 26.27 39.21 12.86
C TRP A 84 25.60 37.88 12.57
N THR A 85 26.40 36.84 12.59
CA THR A 85 25.90 35.44 12.53
C THR A 85 25.26 35.06 13.86
N CYS A 86 24.11 34.41 13.77
CA CYS A 86 23.48 33.72 14.89
C CYS A 86 23.67 32.22 14.64
N LYS A 87 24.40 31.52 15.50
CA LYS A 87 24.19 30.07 15.54
C LYS A 87 22.83 29.86 16.13
N PRO A 88 21.95 29.07 15.47
CA PRO A 88 20.82 28.54 16.18
C PRO A 88 21.40 27.86 17.43
N SER A 89 21.13 28.40 18.64
CA SER A 89 21.24 27.58 19.82
C SER A 89 20.35 26.41 19.51
N ALA A 90 20.91 25.24 19.33
CA ALA A 90 20.09 24.03 19.31
C ALA A 90 19.18 24.21 20.53
N PRO A 91 17.83 24.26 20.35
CA PRO A 91 16.95 24.21 21.51
C PRO A 91 17.51 23.04 22.30
N ALA A 92 17.69 23.20 23.61
CA ALA A 92 18.05 22.10 24.47
C ALA A 92 17.00 21.03 24.17
N HIS A 93 17.33 20.09 23.27
CA HIS A 93 16.46 18.97 23.00
C HIS A 93 16.47 18.20 24.30
N GLU A 94 15.43 18.36 25.07
CA GLU A 94 15.05 17.27 25.97
C GLU A 94 15.13 16.01 25.13
N PRO A 95 15.80 14.97 25.59
CA PRO A 95 15.87 13.73 24.85
C PRO A 95 14.45 13.36 24.45
N PRO A 96 14.19 13.05 23.17
CA PRO A 96 12.84 12.80 22.70
C PRO A 96 12.22 11.75 23.62
N LEU A 97 11.07 12.06 24.19
CA LEU A 97 10.34 11.09 25.00
C LEU A 97 10.20 9.79 24.20
N PRO A 98 10.54 8.64 24.79
CA PRO A 98 10.40 7.38 24.07
C PRO A 98 8.95 7.25 23.60
N PRO A 99 8.69 6.81 22.37
CA PRO A 99 7.35 6.73 21.81
C PRO A 99 6.49 5.77 22.66
N ARG A 100 5.46 6.33 23.31
CA ARG A 100 4.50 5.54 24.09
C ARG A 100 3.35 5.11 23.19
N LEU A 101 3.51 3.98 22.52
CA LEU A 101 2.46 3.38 21.71
C LEU A 101 1.54 2.49 22.58
N SER A 102 0.28 2.40 22.20
CA SER A 102 -0.66 1.44 22.82
C SER A 102 -0.18 0.00 22.58
N ARG A 103 -0.56 -0.93 23.46
CA ARG A 103 -0.23 -2.36 23.28
C ARG A 103 -0.71 -2.92 21.94
N ARG A 104 -1.86 -2.47 21.44
CA ARG A 104 -2.41 -2.87 20.13
C ARG A 104 -1.51 -2.38 18.99
N ALA A 105 -1.10 -1.11 19.00
CA ALA A 105 -0.19 -0.57 18.01
C ALA A 105 1.16 -1.29 18.01
N GLN A 106 1.73 -1.61 19.19
CA GLN A 106 2.96 -2.39 19.30
C GLN A 106 2.83 -3.78 18.66
N ARG A 107 1.71 -4.49 18.90
CA ARG A 107 1.44 -5.80 18.28
C ARG A 107 1.37 -5.71 16.75
N VAL A 108 0.71 -4.68 16.21
CA VAL A 108 0.64 -4.45 14.76
C VAL A 108 2.03 -4.23 14.17
N LEU A 109 2.86 -3.42 14.82
CA LEU A 109 4.22 -3.11 14.34
C LEU A 109 5.20 -4.30 14.46
N GLN A 110 4.93 -5.26 15.33
CA GLN A 110 5.71 -6.50 15.45
C GLN A 110 5.34 -7.55 14.40
N GLY A 111 4.16 -7.42 13.81
CA GLY A 111 3.65 -8.33 12.79
C GLY A 111 4.21 -8.05 11.38
N PRO A 112 3.91 -8.93 10.42
CA PRO A 112 4.19 -8.66 9.01
C PRO A 112 3.44 -7.43 8.53
N GLY A 113 4.07 -6.63 7.68
CA GLY A 113 3.53 -5.36 7.22
C GLY A 113 3.73 -5.09 5.74
N ALA A 114 3.30 -3.91 5.29
CA ALA A 114 3.50 -3.45 3.93
C ALA A 114 4.99 -3.27 3.64
N SER A 115 5.44 -3.70 2.46
CA SER A 115 6.77 -3.37 1.98
C SER A 115 6.87 -1.88 1.71
N MET A 116 7.97 -1.27 2.14
CA MET A 116 8.31 0.10 1.75
C MET A 116 8.71 0.20 0.28
N ILE A 117 9.12 -0.91 -0.32
CA ILE A 117 9.56 -1.00 -1.70
C ILE A 117 8.38 -1.44 -2.56
N GLN A 118 7.94 -0.54 -3.44
CA GLN A 118 6.77 -0.72 -4.31
C GLN A 118 7.13 -0.76 -5.79
N SER A 119 8.43 -0.79 -6.12
CA SER A 119 8.93 -0.86 -7.50
C SER A 119 10.12 -1.82 -7.58
N GLY A 120 10.24 -2.55 -8.67
CA GLY A 120 11.29 -3.54 -8.91
C GLY A 120 10.75 -4.87 -9.39
N ALA A 121 11.64 -5.86 -9.58
CA ALA A 121 11.26 -7.18 -10.03
C ALA A 121 10.52 -7.96 -8.94
N PHE A 122 9.42 -8.58 -9.33
CA PHE A 122 8.61 -9.51 -8.51
C PHE A 122 7.90 -8.93 -7.29
N VAL A 123 7.69 -7.61 -7.21
CA VAL A 123 6.92 -6.99 -6.12
C VAL A 123 5.51 -7.60 -6.06
N PRO A 124 5.13 -8.30 -4.97
CA PRO A 124 3.83 -8.96 -4.90
C PRO A 124 2.67 -7.97 -4.85
N GLY A 125 1.61 -8.31 -5.58
CA GLY A 125 0.35 -7.60 -5.51
C GLY A 125 0.32 -6.20 -6.16
N ILE A 126 1.32 -5.85 -6.99
CA ILE A 126 1.31 -4.64 -7.80
C ILE A 126 0.91 -4.99 -9.24
N PRO A 127 -0.19 -4.43 -9.78
CA PRO A 127 -0.63 -4.69 -11.15
C PRO A 127 0.27 -4.00 -12.18
N ASP A 128 0.03 -4.29 -13.46
CA ASP A 128 0.75 -3.66 -14.58
C ASP A 128 0.31 -2.20 -14.77
N ILE A 129 0.86 -1.33 -13.94
CA ILE A 129 0.57 0.10 -13.98
C ILE A 129 1.04 0.72 -15.29
N ALA A 130 2.13 0.20 -15.88
CA ALA A 130 2.71 0.75 -17.10
C ALA A 130 1.78 0.59 -18.32
N GLN A 131 1.02 -0.49 -18.36
CA GLN A 131 0.06 -0.76 -19.45
C GLN A 131 -1.35 -0.24 -19.16
N PHE A 132 -1.60 0.30 -17.95
CA PHE A 132 -2.90 0.86 -17.63
C PHE A 132 -3.28 1.99 -18.61
N PRO A 133 -4.54 2.06 -19.10
CA PRO A 133 -4.96 3.04 -20.11
C PRO A 133 -5.06 4.47 -19.54
N MET A 134 -3.94 5.01 -19.08
CA MET A 134 -3.84 6.31 -18.40
C MET A 134 -4.34 7.46 -19.27
N ARG A 135 -4.22 7.34 -20.61
CA ARG A 135 -4.77 8.37 -21.53
C ARG A 135 -6.30 8.47 -21.40
N LYS A 136 -6.98 7.33 -21.40
CA LYS A 136 -8.45 7.29 -21.23
C LYS A 136 -8.84 7.79 -19.84
N TRP A 137 -8.15 7.30 -18.80
CA TRP A 137 -8.36 7.73 -17.42
C TRP A 137 -8.27 9.27 -17.27
N ARG A 138 -7.24 9.87 -17.86
CA ARG A 138 -7.07 11.34 -17.86
C ARG A 138 -8.20 12.06 -18.62
N GLN A 139 -8.67 11.51 -19.73
CA GLN A 139 -9.80 12.09 -20.47
C GLN A 139 -11.08 12.10 -19.61
N LEU A 140 -11.33 11.01 -18.88
CA LEU A 140 -12.48 10.93 -17.98
C LEU A 140 -12.33 11.93 -16.82
N TYR A 141 -11.16 12.09 -16.26
CA TYR A 141 -10.91 13.14 -15.26
C TYR A 141 -11.26 14.53 -15.80
N ALA A 142 -10.83 14.85 -17.00
CA ALA A 142 -11.14 16.13 -17.62
C ALA A 142 -12.64 16.32 -17.86
N SER A 143 -13.36 15.26 -18.22
CA SER A 143 -14.82 15.33 -18.46
C SER A 143 -15.64 15.48 -17.18
N VAL A 144 -15.17 14.97 -16.03
CA VAL A 144 -15.85 15.11 -14.72
C VAL A 144 -15.48 16.39 -13.99
N THR A 145 -14.30 16.95 -14.26
CA THR A 145 -13.79 18.16 -13.58
C THR A 145 -14.27 19.41 -14.28
N VAL A 146 -15.58 19.59 -14.31
CA VAL A 146 -16.24 20.74 -14.95
C VAL A 146 -17.10 21.49 -13.91
N PRO A 147 -17.35 22.81 -14.09
CA PRO A 147 -18.10 23.61 -13.10
C PRO A 147 -19.48 23.05 -12.74
N GLN A 148 -20.15 22.39 -13.67
CA GLN A 148 -21.45 21.76 -13.47
C GLN A 148 -21.41 20.63 -12.42
N ASN A 149 -20.24 20.05 -12.19
CA ASN A 149 -20.00 18.96 -11.25
C ASN A 149 -19.37 19.44 -9.93
N ALA A 150 -19.51 20.72 -9.58
CA ALA A 150 -18.92 21.30 -8.38
C ALA A 150 -19.27 20.55 -7.08
N LEU A 151 -20.43 19.90 -7.01
CA LEU A 151 -20.84 19.07 -5.87
C LEU A 151 -19.90 17.87 -5.62
N LEU A 152 -19.14 17.41 -6.63
CA LEU A 152 -18.12 16.38 -6.46
C LEU A 152 -16.92 16.86 -5.65
N LEU A 153 -16.80 18.17 -5.42
CA LEU A 153 -15.77 18.78 -4.56
C LEU A 153 -16.24 18.97 -3.11
N SER A 154 -17.50 18.66 -2.81
CA SER A 154 -18.09 18.82 -1.50
C SER A 154 -18.12 17.51 -0.72
N TYR A 155 -18.53 17.58 0.54
CA TYR A 155 -18.84 16.40 1.32
C TYR A 155 -20.10 15.70 0.79
N SER A 156 -20.10 14.38 0.87
CA SER A 156 -21.25 13.53 0.54
C SER A 156 -21.41 12.48 1.63
N THR A 157 -22.58 11.90 1.73
CA THR A 157 -22.86 10.76 2.61
C THR A 157 -23.28 9.56 1.77
N GLY A 158 -22.70 8.39 2.05
CA GLY A 158 -23.06 7.13 1.41
C GLY A 158 -22.37 6.84 0.08
N GLY A 159 -21.39 7.66 -0.38
CA GLY A 159 -20.65 7.49 -1.62
C GLY A 159 -21.40 7.95 -2.88
N TYR A 160 -20.72 7.90 -4.02
CA TYR A 160 -21.25 8.36 -5.30
C TYR A 160 -22.25 7.35 -5.89
N GLY A 161 -23.53 7.71 -5.92
CA GLY A 161 -24.60 6.82 -6.38
C GLY A 161 -24.40 6.17 -7.75
N PRO A 162 -23.92 6.90 -8.79
CA PRO A 162 -23.59 6.29 -10.07
C PRO A 162 -22.50 5.20 -9.96
N LEU A 163 -21.50 5.35 -9.08
CA LEU A 163 -20.49 4.30 -8.87
C LEU A 163 -21.12 3.05 -8.24
N LYS A 164 -22.03 3.19 -7.28
CA LYS A 164 -22.74 2.03 -6.72
C LYS A 164 -23.51 1.25 -7.79
N ARG A 165 -24.20 1.98 -8.72
CA ARG A 165 -24.87 1.35 -9.85
C ARG A 165 -23.89 0.62 -10.78
N ALA A 166 -22.76 1.27 -11.11
CA ALA A 166 -21.73 0.68 -11.94
C ALA A 166 -21.14 -0.59 -11.30
N ILE A 167 -20.87 -0.58 -9.98
CA ILE A 167 -20.39 -1.75 -9.24
C ILE A 167 -21.44 -2.86 -9.24
N ARG A 168 -22.72 -2.56 -9.00
CA ARG A 168 -23.80 -3.55 -9.06
C ARG A 168 -23.83 -4.28 -10.40
N GLU A 169 -23.78 -3.54 -11.51
CA GLU A 169 -23.78 -4.12 -12.85
C GLU A 169 -22.51 -4.91 -13.15
N PHE A 170 -21.37 -4.43 -12.67
CA PHE A 170 -20.10 -5.12 -12.77
C PHE A 170 -20.14 -6.46 -12.02
N LEU A 171 -20.63 -6.48 -10.79
CA LEU A 171 -20.78 -7.70 -9.98
C LEU A 171 -21.74 -8.71 -10.62
N ALA A 172 -22.85 -8.23 -11.17
CA ALA A 172 -23.80 -9.10 -11.89
C ALA A 172 -23.14 -9.76 -13.12
N ARG A 173 -22.36 -9.00 -13.91
CA ARG A 173 -21.71 -9.52 -15.12
C ARG A 173 -20.55 -10.47 -14.85
N TRP A 174 -19.75 -10.16 -13.83
CA TRP A 174 -18.47 -10.85 -13.59
C TRP A 174 -18.54 -11.89 -12.48
N ARG A 175 -19.48 -11.78 -11.56
CA ARG A 175 -19.58 -12.64 -10.37
C ARG A 175 -20.94 -13.31 -10.25
N ASN A 176 -21.88 -12.99 -11.13
CA ASN A 176 -23.28 -13.41 -10.99
C ASN A 176 -23.88 -13.04 -9.62
N ILE A 177 -23.41 -11.92 -9.04
CA ILE A 177 -23.92 -11.39 -7.77
C ILE A 177 -24.97 -10.34 -8.08
N HIS A 178 -26.19 -10.57 -7.61
CA HIS A 178 -27.33 -9.70 -7.76
C HIS A 178 -27.69 -9.07 -6.42
N CYS A 179 -27.24 -7.83 -6.18
CA CYS A 179 -27.49 -7.06 -4.97
C CYS A 179 -28.17 -5.71 -5.29
N ASP A 180 -28.76 -5.08 -4.26
CA ASP A 180 -29.28 -3.72 -4.40
C ASP A 180 -28.14 -2.68 -4.24
N THR A 181 -28.32 -1.51 -4.82
CA THR A 181 -27.35 -0.41 -4.71
C THR A 181 -27.14 0.05 -3.25
N GLU A 182 -28.17 -0.07 -2.43
CA GLU A 182 -28.17 0.29 -1.01
C GLU A 182 -27.25 -0.64 -0.21
N GLN A 183 -27.11 -1.90 -0.61
CA GLN A 183 -26.19 -2.85 0.02
C GLN A 183 -24.70 -2.54 -0.27
N ILE A 184 -24.41 -1.69 -1.25
CA ILE A 184 -23.06 -1.35 -1.66
C ILE A 184 -22.57 -0.14 -0.88
N ILE A 185 -21.49 -0.29 -0.16
CA ILE A 185 -20.78 0.78 0.57
C ILE A 185 -19.43 1.00 -0.12
N ILE A 186 -19.17 2.23 -0.57
CA ILE A 186 -17.86 2.57 -1.15
C ILE A 186 -16.85 2.72 -0.02
N THR A 187 -15.67 2.13 -0.18
CA THR A 187 -14.59 2.14 0.80
C THR A 187 -13.29 2.68 0.22
N ASP A 188 -12.36 3.11 1.08
CA ASP A 188 -11.02 3.54 0.70
C ASP A 188 -10.07 2.33 0.52
N GLY A 189 -10.54 1.34 -0.24
CA GLY A 189 -9.90 0.06 -0.49
C GLY A 189 -10.22 -1.00 0.57
N THR A 190 -9.66 -2.20 0.38
CA THR A 190 -9.93 -3.40 1.20
C THR A 190 -9.71 -3.17 2.69
N HIS A 191 -8.59 -2.53 3.10
CA HIS A 191 -8.29 -2.28 4.52
C HIS A 191 -9.42 -1.53 5.23
N ASN A 192 -9.93 -0.47 4.59
CA ASN A 192 -11.02 0.32 5.15
C ASN A 192 -12.33 -0.49 5.22
N GLY A 193 -12.60 -1.33 4.22
CA GLY A 193 -13.74 -2.26 4.25
C GLY A 193 -13.66 -3.26 5.40
N ILE A 194 -12.49 -3.89 5.60
CA ILE A 194 -12.26 -4.83 6.71
C ILE A 194 -12.34 -4.13 8.07
N GLU A 195 -11.78 -2.91 8.18
CA GLU A 195 -11.84 -2.11 9.41
C GLU A 195 -13.28 -1.76 9.76
N LEU A 196 -14.08 -1.35 8.77
CA LEU A 196 -15.50 -1.10 8.98
C LEU A 196 -16.24 -2.35 9.46
N CYS A 197 -15.95 -3.53 8.90
CA CYS A 197 -16.52 -4.79 9.37
C CYS A 197 -16.11 -5.08 10.83
N ALA A 198 -14.84 -4.93 11.16
CA ALA A 198 -14.33 -5.19 12.51
C ALA A 198 -15.01 -4.29 13.56
N VAL A 199 -15.14 -2.99 13.27
CA VAL A 199 -15.70 -2.02 14.21
C VAL A 199 -17.23 -2.10 14.29
N ALA A 200 -17.88 -2.47 13.19
CA ALA A 200 -19.35 -2.52 13.14
C ALA A 200 -19.93 -3.82 13.73
N LEU A 201 -19.19 -4.92 13.67
CA LEU A 201 -19.77 -6.27 13.84
C LEU A 201 -19.09 -7.09 14.94
N ALA A 202 -18.06 -6.54 15.63
CA ALA A 202 -17.38 -7.23 16.71
C ALA A 202 -16.92 -6.26 17.78
N ASP A 203 -16.97 -6.70 19.04
CA ASP A 203 -16.45 -5.96 20.19
C ASP A 203 -15.00 -6.33 20.50
N VAL A 204 -14.31 -5.46 21.26
CA VAL A 204 -12.95 -5.73 21.74
C VAL A 204 -12.93 -7.01 22.56
N GLY A 205 -12.10 -7.97 22.17
CA GLY A 205 -12.00 -9.28 22.82
C GLY A 205 -12.78 -10.39 22.13
N ASP A 206 -13.65 -10.05 21.17
CA ASP A 206 -14.30 -11.05 20.35
C ASP A 206 -13.31 -11.82 19.47
N THR A 207 -13.70 -13.00 19.02
CA THR A 207 -12.85 -13.85 18.18
C THR A 207 -13.20 -13.67 16.70
N VAL A 208 -12.14 -13.49 15.88
CA VAL A 208 -12.19 -13.61 14.43
C VAL A 208 -11.43 -14.85 13.99
N ALA A 209 -12.10 -15.74 13.27
CA ALA A 209 -11.47 -16.89 12.61
C ALA A 209 -10.91 -16.46 11.25
N MET A 210 -9.64 -16.79 10.97
CA MET A 210 -8.94 -16.47 9.72
C MET A 210 -8.21 -17.68 9.15
N GLU A 211 -8.09 -17.73 7.85
CA GLU A 211 -7.25 -18.73 7.15
C GLU A 211 -5.76 -18.57 7.48
N SER A 212 -5.02 -19.68 7.48
CA SER A 212 -3.57 -19.71 7.58
C SER A 212 -2.97 -20.50 6.41
N PRO A 213 -2.07 -19.89 5.63
CA PRO A 213 -1.53 -18.51 5.74
C PRO A 213 -2.61 -17.44 5.50
N CYS A 214 -2.38 -16.24 5.96
CA CYS A 214 -3.40 -15.17 5.93
C CYS A 214 -2.95 -13.91 5.19
N TYR A 215 -3.91 -13.04 4.89
CA TYR A 215 -3.62 -11.67 4.49
C TYR A 215 -3.16 -10.86 5.72
N TRP A 216 -1.88 -10.47 5.72
CA TRP A 216 -1.27 -9.71 6.83
C TRP A 216 -2.03 -8.42 7.15
N GLY A 217 -2.62 -7.76 6.11
CA GLY A 217 -3.36 -6.52 6.28
C GLY A 217 -4.64 -6.70 7.10
N ALA A 218 -5.41 -7.76 6.83
CA ALA A 218 -6.58 -8.10 7.63
C ALA A 218 -6.20 -8.45 9.06
N ARG A 219 -5.16 -9.27 9.24
CA ARG A 219 -4.62 -9.60 10.57
C ARG A 219 -4.26 -8.36 11.37
N ASN A 220 -3.60 -7.38 10.73
CA ASN A 220 -3.22 -6.13 11.38
C ASN A 220 -4.45 -5.27 11.75
N VAL A 221 -5.45 -5.20 10.87
CA VAL A 221 -6.71 -4.49 11.14
C VAL A 221 -7.44 -5.11 12.34
N PHE A 222 -7.62 -6.43 12.37
CA PHE A 222 -8.28 -7.09 13.49
C PHE A 222 -7.49 -6.96 14.81
N THR A 223 -6.15 -7.02 14.73
CA THR A 223 -5.29 -6.74 15.89
C THR A 223 -5.48 -5.30 16.40
N ALA A 224 -5.56 -4.32 15.51
CA ALA A 224 -5.79 -2.92 15.85
C ALA A 224 -7.18 -2.70 16.45
N ALA A 225 -8.19 -3.40 15.93
CA ALA A 225 -9.55 -3.40 16.48
C ALA A 225 -9.64 -4.06 17.88
N GLY A 226 -8.63 -4.84 18.26
CA GLY A 226 -8.57 -5.49 19.57
C GLY A 226 -9.25 -6.87 19.61
N LEU A 227 -9.43 -7.50 18.46
CA LEU A 227 -10.00 -8.84 18.34
C LEU A 227 -8.96 -9.91 18.66
N ASN A 228 -9.43 -11.05 19.12
CA ASN A 228 -8.65 -12.28 19.23
C ASN A 228 -8.67 -12.99 17.88
N ILE A 229 -7.48 -13.34 17.37
CA ILE A 229 -7.35 -13.97 16.06
C ILE A 229 -7.12 -15.47 16.24
N GLU A 230 -8.03 -16.28 15.72
CA GLU A 230 -7.90 -17.73 15.59
C GLU A 230 -7.51 -18.06 14.16
N MET A 231 -6.27 -18.52 13.96
CA MET A 231 -5.76 -18.87 12.64
C MET A 231 -6.00 -20.35 12.37
N LEU A 232 -6.75 -20.63 11.31
CA LEU A 232 -7.15 -21.96 10.88
C LEU A 232 -6.27 -22.45 9.72
N PRO A 233 -5.43 -23.48 9.89
CA PRO A 233 -4.66 -24.04 8.81
C PRO A 233 -5.55 -24.44 7.62
N TRP A 234 -5.16 -24.00 6.44
CA TRP A 234 -5.90 -24.25 5.21
C TRP A 234 -5.06 -24.98 4.17
N ARG A 235 -5.67 -25.91 3.45
CA ARG A 235 -5.08 -26.67 2.32
C ARG A 235 -6.06 -26.76 1.15
N PRO A 236 -5.58 -26.69 -0.09
CA PRO A 236 -6.45 -26.77 -1.28
C PRO A 236 -7.33 -28.01 -1.29
N GLU A 237 -6.78 -29.17 -0.93
CA GLU A 237 -7.43 -30.45 -1.02
C GLU A 237 -8.35 -30.75 0.19
N ALA A 238 -7.95 -30.29 1.38
CA ALA A 238 -8.61 -30.62 2.64
C ALA A 238 -9.51 -29.50 3.20
N GLY A 239 -9.35 -28.28 2.70
CA GLY A 239 -10.02 -27.12 3.27
C GLY A 239 -9.40 -26.68 4.60
N HIS A 240 -10.24 -26.25 5.52
CA HIS A 240 -9.84 -25.69 6.83
C HIS A 240 -9.71 -26.79 7.88
N ALA A 241 -8.61 -26.75 8.64
CA ALA A 241 -8.49 -27.53 9.87
C ALA A 241 -9.34 -26.87 10.96
N LEU A 242 -10.31 -27.60 11.48
CA LEU A 242 -11.22 -27.11 12.52
C LEU A 242 -10.58 -27.28 13.91
N PRO A 243 -10.78 -26.34 14.84
CA PRO A 243 -10.38 -26.53 16.22
C PRO A 243 -11.19 -27.63 16.89
N ALA A 244 -10.57 -28.39 17.81
CA ALA A 244 -11.24 -29.50 18.51
C ALA A 244 -12.48 -29.05 19.30
N THR A 245 -12.46 -27.84 19.83
CA THR A 245 -13.55 -27.20 20.57
C THR A 245 -13.67 -25.75 20.09
N PRO A 246 -14.55 -25.48 19.12
CA PRO A 246 -14.78 -24.12 18.69
C PRO A 246 -15.37 -23.27 19.82
N GLY A 247 -14.73 -22.11 20.08
CA GLY A 247 -15.34 -21.05 20.90
C GLY A 247 -16.32 -20.22 20.06
N PRO A 248 -17.00 -19.25 20.69
CA PRO A 248 -17.85 -18.33 19.95
C PRO A 248 -17.01 -17.47 18.98
N VAL A 249 -17.43 -17.40 17.74
CA VAL A 249 -16.77 -16.65 16.65
C VAL A 249 -17.69 -15.51 16.21
N ALA A 250 -17.24 -14.28 16.39
CA ALA A 250 -17.98 -13.12 15.92
C ALA A 250 -17.86 -12.97 14.39
N LEU A 251 -16.65 -13.11 13.86
CA LEU A 251 -16.37 -12.98 12.43
C LEU A 251 -15.59 -14.19 11.91
N ALA A 252 -15.97 -14.71 10.73
CA ALA A 252 -15.11 -15.54 9.90
C ALA A 252 -14.61 -14.69 8.73
N TYR A 253 -13.30 -14.48 8.63
CA TYR A 253 -12.68 -13.78 7.51
C TYR A 253 -12.02 -14.80 6.56
N LEU A 254 -12.53 -14.86 5.34
CA LEU A 254 -12.15 -15.84 4.33
C LEU A 254 -11.71 -15.14 3.05
N THR A 255 -10.74 -15.71 2.36
CA THR A 255 -10.43 -15.25 1.02
C THR A 255 -11.49 -15.66 0.01
N GLY A 256 -11.77 -14.80 -0.96
CA GLY A 256 -12.82 -14.98 -1.95
C GLY A 256 -12.52 -16.13 -2.93
N SER A 257 -12.43 -15.84 -4.22
CA SER A 257 -12.23 -16.84 -5.27
C SER A 257 -10.88 -17.55 -5.20
N HIS A 258 -9.83 -16.85 -4.79
CA HIS A 258 -8.46 -17.39 -4.66
C HIS A 258 -7.89 -17.12 -3.29
N HIS A 259 -7.21 -18.12 -2.75
CA HIS A 259 -6.58 -18.05 -1.44
C HIS A 259 -5.35 -17.11 -1.46
N TYR A 260 -5.30 -16.14 -0.57
CA TYR A 260 -4.11 -15.31 -0.35
C TYR A 260 -3.27 -15.90 0.81
N PRO A 261 -1.94 -16.06 0.66
CA PRO A 261 -1.11 -15.63 -0.48
C PRO A 261 -0.80 -16.75 -1.48
N LEU A 262 -1.45 -17.89 -1.40
CA LEU A 262 -1.10 -19.09 -2.18
C LEU A 262 -1.49 -19.00 -3.65
N SER A 263 -2.38 -18.06 -4.00
CA SER A 263 -2.88 -17.84 -5.37
C SER A 263 -3.47 -19.11 -6.03
N VAL A 264 -4.14 -19.93 -5.23
CA VAL A 264 -4.85 -21.13 -5.69
C VAL A 264 -6.35 -20.95 -5.49
N PRO A 265 -7.19 -21.58 -6.33
CA PRO A 265 -8.64 -21.51 -6.16
C PRO A 265 -9.07 -22.01 -4.78
N THR A 266 -10.06 -21.35 -4.19
CA THR A 266 -10.74 -21.80 -2.96
C THR A 266 -11.93 -22.71 -3.31
N SER A 267 -12.64 -23.20 -2.32
CA SER A 267 -13.85 -24.00 -2.50
C SER A 267 -14.99 -23.44 -1.66
N ALA A 268 -16.11 -23.12 -2.28
CA ALA A 268 -17.32 -22.71 -1.58
C ALA A 268 -17.79 -23.78 -0.58
N GLU A 269 -17.69 -25.07 -0.96
CA GLU A 269 -18.04 -26.18 -0.08
C GLU A 269 -17.15 -26.25 1.17
N HIS A 270 -15.83 -26.01 1.03
CA HIS A 270 -14.92 -25.97 2.18
C HIS A 270 -15.25 -24.82 3.12
N LYS A 271 -15.57 -23.64 2.56
CA LYS A 271 -16.00 -22.48 3.35
C LYS A 271 -17.33 -22.71 4.05
N GLN A 272 -18.28 -23.34 3.36
CA GLN A 272 -19.57 -23.68 3.95
C GLN A 272 -19.41 -24.64 5.12
N ARG A 273 -18.63 -25.72 4.98
CA ARG A 273 -18.31 -26.63 6.09
C ARG A 273 -17.66 -25.93 7.28
N LEU A 274 -16.77 -24.98 7.02
CA LEU A 274 -16.20 -24.16 8.09
C LEU A 274 -17.27 -23.33 8.81
N CYS A 275 -18.13 -22.65 8.05
CA CYS A 275 -19.21 -21.84 8.63
C CYS A 275 -20.22 -22.67 9.41
N GLU A 276 -20.55 -23.87 8.96
CA GLU A 276 -21.42 -24.81 9.69
C GLU A 276 -20.78 -25.25 11.01
N ALA A 277 -19.47 -25.52 11.01
CA ALA A 277 -18.76 -25.97 12.20
C ALA A 277 -18.52 -24.85 13.24
N LEU A 278 -18.20 -23.63 12.81
CA LEU A 278 -17.90 -22.51 13.69
C LEU A 278 -19.14 -21.68 14.04
N SER A 279 -20.19 -21.74 13.21
CA SER A 279 -21.39 -20.90 13.33
C SER A 279 -21.10 -19.42 13.61
N PRO A 280 -20.24 -18.74 12.79
CA PRO A 280 -19.87 -17.35 13.05
C PRO A 280 -21.09 -16.44 12.95
N THR A 281 -21.08 -15.33 13.71
CA THR A 281 -22.17 -14.35 13.62
C THR A 281 -22.22 -13.73 12.21
N TYR A 282 -21.05 -13.38 11.66
CA TYR A 282 -20.92 -12.87 10.28
C TYR A 282 -19.75 -13.52 9.55
N VAL A 283 -19.86 -13.61 8.23
CA VAL A 283 -18.83 -14.09 7.32
C VAL A 283 -18.41 -12.95 6.39
N VAL A 284 -17.13 -12.65 6.36
CA VAL A 284 -16.53 -11.63 5.48
C VAL A 284 -15.66 -12.34 4.46
N GLU A 285 -16.07 -12.34 3.19
CA GLU A 285 -15.23 -12.80 2.09
C GLU A 285 -14.51 -11.64 1.43
N ASP A 286 -13.19 -11.75 1.31
CA ASP A 286 -12.33 -10.78 0.62
C ASP A 286 -11.99 -11.28 -0.78
N ASP A 287 -12.73 -10.80 -1.78
CA ASP A 287 -12.50 -11.10 -3.21
C ASP A 287 -11.56 -10.04 -3.81
N TYR A 288 -10.30 -10.09 -3.39
CA TYR A 288 -9.27 -9.11 -3.70
C TYR A 288 -8.75 -9.20 -5.14
N GLU A 289 -8.85 -10.37 -5.78
CA GLU A 289 -8.47 -10.63 -7.17
C GLU A 289 -9.69 -10.86 -8.04
N PHE A 290 -9.66 -10.29 -9.23
CA PHE A 290 -10.77 -10.35 -10.15
C PHE A 290 -10.45 -11.28 -11.32
N ASN A 291 -10.48 -12.58 -11.07
CA ASN A 291 -10.32 -13.60 -12.10
C ASN A 291 -11.68 -13.97 -12.70
N ARG A 292 -11.72 -14.08 -14.02
CA ARG A 292 -12.89 -14.59 -14.72
C ARG A 292 -12.81 -16.10 -14.79
N ASP A 293 -12.94 -16.75 -13.66
CA ASP A 293 -13.23 -18.18 -13.67
C ASP A 293 -14.74 -18.32 -13.86
N ASP A 294 -15.17 -19.26 -14.67
CA ASP A 294 -16.59 -19.45 -15.02
C ASP A 294 -17.46 -19.79 -13.80
N HIS A 295 -16.84 -20.12 -12.66
CA HIS A 295 -17.48 -20.33 -11.37
C HIS A 295 -16.67 -19.68 -10.25
N PRO A 296 -17.07 -18.48 -9.80
CA PRO A 296 -16.46 -17.91 -8.59
C PRO A 296 -16.72 -18.86 -7.42
N ASN A 297 -15.65 -19.33 -6.78
CA ASN A 297 -15.73 -20.17 -5.57
C ASN A 297 -16.11 -19.36 -4.33
N LEU A 298 -17.03 -18.40 -4.50
CA LEU A 298 -17.54 -17.56 -3.43
C LEU A 298 -18.65 -18.29 -2.68
N LEU A 299 -18.63 -18.16 -1.37
CA LEU A 299 -19.74 -18.53 -0.50
C LEU A 299 -20.78 -17.40 -0.41
N PHE A 300 -20.38 -16.16 -0.78
CA PHE A 300 -21.19 -14.98 -0.65
C PHE A 300 -22.55 -15.11 -1.36
N ASP A 301 -23.60 -14.80 -0.61
CA ASP A 301 -24.97 -14.67 -1.11
C ASP A 301 -25.52 -13.28 -0.69
N ALA A 302 -25.93 -12.50 -1.67
CA ALA A 302 -26.48 -11.15 -1.45
C ALA A 302 -27.81 -11.14 -0.69
N HIS A 303 -28.50 -12.26 -0.58
CA HIS A 303 -29.74 -12.43 0.17
C HIS A 303 -29.50 -12.96 1.60
N SER A 304 -28.25 -13.37 1.90
CA SER A 304 -27.89 -13.81 3.24
C SER A 304 -27.94 -12.63 4.23
N GLU A 305 -28.37 -12.91 5.45
CA GLU A 305 -28.34 -11.94 6.55
C GLU A 305 -26.98 -11.88 7.27
N ARG A 306 -26.02 -12.72 6.88
CA ARG A 306 -24.72 -12.87 7.59
C ARG A 306 -23.50 -12.72 6.70
N HIS A 307 -23.65 -12.74 5.36
CA HIS A 307 -22.51 -12.70 4.45
C HIS A 307 -22.21 -11.28 3.99
N LEU A 308 -20.94 -10.88 4.08
CA LEU A 308 -20.40 -9.63 3.58
C LEU A 308 -19.33 -9.94 2.54
N LEU A 309 -19.25 -9.14 1.48
CA LEU A 309 -18.24 -9.26 0.45
C LEU A 309 -17.40 -7.99 0.39
N VAL A 310 -16.10 -8.12 0.56
CA VAL A 310 -15.13 -7.05 0.35
C VAL A 310 -14.55 -7.16 -1.05
N GLY A 311 -14.54 -6.06 -1.79
CA GLY A 311 -13.91 -6.01 -3.12
C GLY A 311 -13.03 -4.78 -3.29
N SER A 312 -12.10 -4.85 -4.25
CA SER A 312 -11.11 -3.80 -4.45
C SER A 312 -10.81 -3.57 -5.93
N PHE A 313 -10.65 -2.30 -6.32
CA PHE A 313 -10.15 -1.94 -7.64
C PHE A 313 -8.62 -1.82 -7.70
N SER A 314 -7.94 -1.83 -6.54
CA SER A 314 -6.49 -1.62 -6.46
C SER A 314 -5.67 -2.69 -7.17
N LYS A 315 -6.14 -3.95 -7.18
CA LYS A 315 -5.45 -5.07 -7.84
C LYS A 315 -5.82 -5.18 -9.32
N MET A 316 -7.01 -4.70 -9.68
CA MET A 316 -7.46 -4.64 -11.06
C MET A 316 -6.84 -3.49 -11.84
N MET A 317 -6.64 -2.34 -11.21
CA MET A 317 -6.22 -1.10 -11.87
C MET A 317 -4.84 -0.62 -11.39
N PHE A 318 -4.79 0.08 -10.27
CA PHE A 318 -3.55 0.54 -9.65
C PHE A 318 -3.77 0.83 -8.16
N PRO A 319 -2.77 0.55 -7.29
CA PRO A 319 -2.94 0.66 -5.84
C PRO A 319 -3.25 2.08 -5.34
N GLY A 320 -2.72 3.11 -6.03
CA GLY A 320 -2.95 4.52 -5.69
C GLY A 320 -4.40 4.99 -5.84
N LEU A 321 -5.23 4.25 -6.55
CA LEU A 321 -6.66 4.56 -6.70
C LEU A 321 -7.38 4.53 -5.35
N ARG A 322 -7.02 3.59 -4.46
CA ARG A 322 -7.60 3.47 -3.12
C ARG A 322 -9.14 3.50 -3.11
N LEU A 323 -9.77 2.84 -4.05
CA LEU A 323 -11.21 2.61 -4.07
C LEU A 323 -11.50 1.12 -3.97
N GLY A 324 -12.50 0.80 -3.16
CA GLY A 324 -13.06 -0.52 -2.98
C GLY A 324 -14.54 -0.44 -2.68
N TYR A 325 -15.12 -1.55 -2.38
CA TYR A 325 -16.51 -1.65 -1.99
C TYR A 325 -16.72 -2.78 -0.99
N LEU A 326 -17.81 -2.65 -0.26
CA LEU A 326 -18.33 -3.67 0.63
C LEU A 326 -19.78 -3.93 0.22
N VAL A 327 -20.16 -5.19 0.01
CA VAL A 327 -21.56 -5.59 -0.14
C VAL A 327 -22.01 -6.20 1.17
N VAL A 328 -23.07 -5.64 1.75
CA VAL A 328 -23.54 -6.02 3.09
C VAL A 328 -24.99 -6.52 3.06
N PRO A 329 -25.41 -7.30 4.06
CA PRO A 329 -26.82 -7.63 4.28
C PRO A 329 -27.71 -6.38 4.29
N ARG A 330 -28.96 -6.50 3.80
CA ARG A 330 -29.88 -5.35 3.69
C ARG A 330 -30.09 -4.64 5.02
N HIS A 331 -30.25 -5.36 6.12
CA HIS A 331 -30.46 -4.78 7.45
C HIS A 331 -29.26 -4.00 7.98
N LEU A 332 -28.04 -4.33 7.52
CA LEU A 332 -26.79 -3.63 7.89
C LEU A 332 -26.50 -2.42 7.00
N ALA A 333 -27.09 -2.30 5.83
CA ALA A 333 -26.75 -1.29 4.83
C ALA A 333 -26.85 0.15 5.37
N GLY A 334 -27.95 0.50 5.96
CA GLY A 334 -28.16 1.82 6.57
C GLY A 334 -27.21 2.11 7.74
N PRO A 335 -27.19 1.25 8.79
CA PRO A 335 -26.30 1.41 9.93
C PRO A 335 -24.82 1.50 9.57
N MET A 336 -24.31 0.61 8.69
CA MET A 336 -22.90 0.60 8.31
C MET A 336 -22.52 1.78 7.42
N ASN A 337 -23.42 2.25 6.53
CA ASN A 337 -23.20 3.47 5.77
C ASN A 337 -23.04 4.69 6.69
N ARG A 338 -23.91 4.82 7.68
CA ARG A 338 -23.82 5.90 8.66
C ARG A 338 -22.54 5.81 9.47
N LEU A 339 -22.21 4.62 10.00
CA LEU A 339 -20.98 4.41 10.76
C LEU A 339 -19.73 4.76 9.93
N ARG A 340 -19.70 4.36 8.65
CA ARG A 340 -18.62 4.72 7.75
C ARG A 340 -18.48 6.24 7.62
N SER A 341 -19.59 6.94 7.40
CA SER A 341 -19.57 8.40 7.27
C SER A 341 -19.08 9.11 8.53
N GLU A 342 -19.44 8.59 9.73
CA GLU A 342 -18.98 9.15 11.00
C GLU A 342 -17.49 8.91 11.27
N LEU A 343 -16.99 7.70 10.95
CA LEU A 343 -15.61 7.32 11.27
C LEU A 343 -14.59 7.82 10.25
N PHE A 344 -14.92 7.71 8.95
CA PHE A 344 -13.92 7.89 7.89
C PHE A 344 -14.20 9.11 7.01
N ARG A 345 -15.39 9.69 7.14
CA ARG A 345 -15.91 10.73 6.26
C ARG A 345 -15.99 10.25 4.79
N GLU A 346 -16.58 11.03 3.95
CA GLU A 346 -16.65 10.71 2.54
C GLU A 346 -15.79 11.66 1.75
N GLY A 347 -15.07 11.12 0.82
CA GLY A 347 -14.19 11.88 -0.04
C GLY A 347 -14.00 11.20 -1.38
N ARG A 348 -13.06 11.75 -2.16
CA ARG A 348 -12.65 11.18 -3.45
C ARG A 348 -13.80 11.07 -4.46
N MET A 349 -14.80 11.98 -4.35
CA MET A 349 -15.99 11.95 -5.21
C MET A 349 -15.62 12.06 -6.69
N LEU A 350 -14.56 12.81 -7.03
CA LEU A 350 -14.03 12.88 -8.40
C LEU A 350 -13.51 11.52 -8.86
N ASP A 351 -12.68 10.84 -8.03
CA ASP A 351 -12.19 9.49 -8.35
C ASP A 351 -13.33 8.50 -8.52
N GLN A 352 -14.36 8.59 -7.65
CA GLN A 352 -15.55 7.76 -7.72
C GLN A 352 -16.34 8.02 -9.02
N ALA A 353 -16.47 9.27 -9.44
CA ALA A 353 -17.17 9.63 -10.69
C ALA A 353 -16.39 9.15 -11.92
N VAL A 354 -15.06 9.30 -11.94
CA VAL A 354 -14.20 8.80 -13.01
C VAL A 354 -14.28 7.28 -13.11
N LEU A 355 -14.21 6.57 -11.98
CA LEU A 355 -14.32 5.12 -11.94
C LEU A 355 -15.71 4.64 -12.43
N ALA A 356 -16.78 5.32 -12.02
CA ALA A 356 -18.12 4.99 -12.48
C ALA A 356 -18.22 5.06 -14.01
N GLN A 357 -17.70 6.14 -14.60
CA GLN A 357 -17.70 6.30 -16.05
C GLN A 357 -16.81 5.27 -16.75
N PHE A 358 -15.63 4.97 -16.18
CA PHE A 358 -14.73 3.94 -16.70
C PHE A 358 -15.36 2.54 -16.73
N ILE A 359 -16.21 2.24 -15.73
CA ILE A 359 -17.00 1.00 -15.70
C ILE A 359 -18.13 1.03 -16.73
N PHE A 360 -18.90 2.12 -16.79
CA PHE A 360 -20.05 2.25 -17.71
C PHE A 360 -19.62 2.24 -19.19
N ASP A 361 -18.50 2.85 -19.53
CA ASP A 361 -17.95 2.83 -20.90
C ASP A 361 -17.43 1.43 -21.31
N GLY A 362 -17.35 0.48 -20.38
CA GLY A 362 -16.81 -0.86 -20.61
C GLY A 362 -15.28 -0.92 -20.63
N ASP A 363 -14.61 0.19 -20.34
CA ASP A 363 -13.13 0.27 -20.34
C ASP A 363 -12.51 -0.64 -19.26
N LEU A 364 -13.15 -0.75 -18.08
CA LEU A 364 -12.72 -1.67 -17.05
C LEU A 364 -12.80 -3.13 -17.50
N ASP A 365 -13.90 -3.52 -18.14
CA ASP A 365 -14.11 -4.86 -18.66
C ASP A 365 -13.06 -5.23 -19.73
N ALA A 366 -12.78 -4.30 -20.64
CA ALA A 366 -11.75 -4.48 -21.66
C ALA A 366 -10.35 -4.62 -21.06
N TRP A 367 -10.04 -3.79 -20.09
CA TRP A 367 -8.79 -3.82 -19.35
C TRP A 367 -8.61 -5.14 -18.58
N CYS A 368 -9.60 -5.56 -17.80
CA CYS A 368 -9.55 -6.81 -17.04
C CYS A 368 -9.31 -8.03 -17.93
N ARG A 369 -10.04 -8.14 -19.06
CA ARG A 369 -9.84 -9.26 -20.01
C ARG A 369 -8.43 -9.30 -20.61
N ARG A 370 -7.85 -8.13 -20.87
CA ARG A 370 -6.49 -8.02 -21.41
C ARG A 370 -5.48 -8.47 -20.37
N ILE A 371 -5.52 -7.89 -19.16
CA ILE A 371 -4.50 -8.12 -18.14
C ILE A 371 -4.50 -9.56 -17.62
N GLN A 372 -5.68 -10.21 -17.56
CA GLN A 372 -5.79 -11.60 -17.15
C GLN A 372 -5.05 -12.55 -18.10
N ARG A 373 -5.19 -12.34 -19.42
CA ARG A 373 -4.45 -13.13 -20.42
C ARG A 373 -2.95 -12.92 -20.28
N ASP A 374 -2.54 -11.67 -20.07
CA ASP A 374 -1.13 -11.34 -19.91
C ASP A 374 -0.54 -11.99 -18.65
N TYR A 375 -1.27 -11.97 -17.52
CA TYR A 375 -0.80 -12.57 -16.26
C TYR A 375 -0.67 -14.07 -16.33
N LEU A 376 -1.59 -14.78 -16.98
CA LEU A 376 -1.48 -16.22 -17.17
C LEU A 376 -0.16 -16.59 -17.87
N GLY A 377 0.17 -15.91 -18.97
CA GLY A 377 1.43 -16.13 -19.69
C GLY A 377 2.66 -15.79 -18.85
N ARG A 378 2.60 -14.71 -18.07
CA ARG A 378 3.69 -14.30 -17.17
C ARG A 378 3.91 -15.30 -16.02
N GLN A 379 2.84 -15.80 -15.45
CA GLN A 379 2.92 -16.82 -14.40
C GLN A 379 3.52 -18.13 -14.93
N GLN A 380 3.19 -18.53 -16.16
CA GLN A 380 3.79 -19.72 -16.78
C GLN A 380 5.31 -19.59 -16.86
N VAL A 381 5.82 -18.43 -17.35
CA VAL A 381 7.26 -18.18 -17.44
C VAL A 381 7.94 -18.30 -16.08
N LEU A 382 7.36 -17.74 -15.02
CA LEU A 382 7.95 -17.79 -13.69
C LEU A 382 7.83 -19.17 -13.05
N HIS A 383 6.70 -19.82 -13.20
CA HIS A 383 6.44 -21.18 -12.73
C HIS A 383 7.48 -22.18 -13.28
N ASP A 384 7.75 -22.15 -14.59
CA ASP A 384 8.70 -23.05 -15.24
C ASP A 384 10.14 -22.87 -14.72
N GLN A 385 10.51 -21.66 -14.29
CA GLN A 385 11.81 -21.42 -13.67
C GLN A 385 11.92 -21.95 -12.23
N LEU A 386 10.81 -22.10 -11.52
CA LEU A 386 10.80 -22.45 -10.10
C LEU A 386 10.57 -23.93 -9.83
N CYS A 387 9.76 -24.62 -10.64
CA CYS A 387 9.36 -26.01 -10.39
C CYS A 387 10.49 -27.01 -10.25
N SER A 388 11.62 -26.79 -10.94
CA SER A 388 12.77 -27.69 -10.95
C SER A 388 13.87 -27.31 -9.95
N LEU A 389 13.64 -26.31 -9.10
CA LEU A 389 14.61 -25.90 -8.09
C LEU A 389 14.69 -26.90 -6.93
N PRO A 390 15.87 -27.08 -6.32
CA PRO A 390 16.01 -27.93 -5.14
C PRO A 390 15.14 -27.42 -3.99
N GLN A 391 14.68 -28.33 -3.13
CA GLN A 391 13.85 -28.03 -1.95
C GLN A 391 12.48 -27.35 -2.25
N VAL A 392 12.10 -27.17 -3.50
CA VAL A 392 10.74 -26.75 -3.85
C VAL A 392 9.76 -27.90 -3.67
N ARG A 393 8.72 -27.72 -2.87
CA ARG A 393 7.64 -28.67 -2.66
C ARG A 393 6.49 -28.45 -3.61
N SER A 394 6.12 -27.20 -3.80
CA SER A 394 5.02 -26.82 -4.69
C SER A 394 5.22 -25.39 -5.21
N VAL A 395 4.67 -25.15 -6.37
CA VAL A 395 4.51 -23.80 -6.95
C VAL A 395 3.04 -23.67 -7.30
N SER A 396 2.43 -22.53 -7.00
CA SER A 396 1.04 -22.25 -7.40
C SER A 396 0.88 -22.52 -8.90
N PRO A 397 -0.18 -23.21 -9.33
CA PRO A 397 -0.44 -23.41 -10.74
C PRO A 397 -0.60 -22.06 -11.46
N PRO A 398 -0.12 -21.94 -12.70
CA PRO A 398 -0.29 -20.72 -13.46
C PRO A 398 -1.76 -20.34 -13.58
N SER A 399 -2.07 -19.10 -13.28
CA SER A 399 -3.42 -18.53 -13.30
C SER A 399 -3.39 -17.09 -13.79
N SER A 400 -4.54 -16.45 -13.86
CA SER A 400 -4.64 -15.01 -14.12
C SER A 400 -4.38 -14.13 -12.88
N ALA A 401 -3.94 -14.74 -11.77
CA ALA A 401 -3.60 -14.01 -10.54
C ALA A 401 -2.36 -13.11 -10.71
N ILE A 402 -2.33 -12.03 -9.96
CA ILE A 402 -1.23 -11.04 -10.00
C ILE A 402 0.06 -11.55 -9.32
N SER A 403 -0.06 -12.56 -8.48
CA SER A 403 1.04 -13.14 -7.72
C SER A 403 0.99 -14.67 -7.80
N LEU A 404 2.16 -15.29 -7.58
CA LEU A 404 2.25 -16.73 -7.35
C LEU A 404 3.04 -17.00 -6.06
N CYS A 405 2.84 -18.16 -5.48
CA CYS A 405 3.56 -18.64 -4.30
C CYS A 405 4.39 -19.87 -4.64
N VAL A 406 5.62 -19.95 -4.14
CA VAL A 406 6.45 -21.15 -4.12
C VAL A 406 6.65 -21.57 -2.67
N GLU A 407 6.40 -22.84 -2.37
CA GLU A 407 6.63 -23.44 -1.05
C GLU A 407 7.88 -24.30 -1.05
N PHE A 408 8.64 -24.22 0.03
CA PHE A 408 9.88 -24.97 0.22
C PHE A 408 9.71 -26.13 1.21
N ALA A 409 10.69 -26.99 1.23
CA ALA A 409 10.83 -28.03 2.26
C ALA A 409 10.97 -27.38 3.65
N PRO A 410 10.50 -28.05 4.73
CA PRO A 410 10.71 -27.60 6.08
C PRO A 410 12.20 -27.42 6.40
N GLY A 411 12.54 -26.39 7.19
CA GLY A 411 13.91 -26.07 7.54
C GLY A 411 14.57 -24.98 6.67
N VAL A 412 13.97 -24.61 5.55
CA VAL A 412 14.40 -23.46 4.75
C VAL A 412 14.02 -22.17 5.47
N ASN A 413 14.94 -21.22 5.54
CA ASN A 413 14.68 -19.88 6.11
C ASN A 413 14.27 -18.91 5.02
N ASP A 414 12.98 -18.82 4.73
CA ASP A 414 12.44 -17.96 3.68
C ASP A 414 12.62 -16.45 3.95
N VAL A 415 12.71 -16.05 5.22
CA VAL A 415 13.00 -14.65 5.61
C VAL A 415 14.42 -14.27 5.22
N ALA A 416 15.39 -15.12 5.53
CA ALA A 416 16.79 -14.87 5.14
C ALA A 416 16.96 -14.87 3.61
N ILE A 417 16.29 -15.78 2.92
CA ILE A 417 16.27 -15.82 1.45
C ILE A 417 15.68 -14.54 0.87
N ALA A 418 14.53 -14.08 1.36
CA ALA A 418 13.92 -12.83 0.90
C ALA A 418 14.83 -11.63 1.12
N GLN A 419 15.57 -11.58 2.24
CA GLN A 419 16.56 -10.53 2.52
C GLN A 419 17.77 -10.59 1.57
N ALA A 420 18.24 -11.80 1.24
CA ALA A 420 19.34 -11.99 0.29
C ALA A 420 18.91 -11.56 -1.13
N LEU A 421 17.72 -11.96 -1.57
CA LEU A 421 17.17 -11.56 -2.87
C LEU A 421 16.93 -10.04 -2.97
N LEU A 422 16.55 -9.40 -1.86
CA LEU A 422 16.38 -7.95 -1.82
C LEU A 422 17.68 -7.19 -2.12
N LYS A 423 18.84 -7.69 -1.67
CA LYS A 423 20.16 -7.11 -2.00
C LYS A 423 20.44 -7.14 -3.51
N GLU A 424 19.85 -8.10 -4.18
CA GLU A 424 19.89 -8.26 -5.63
C GLU A 424 18.74 -7.51 -6.34
N HIS A 425 18.01 -6.63 -5.66
CA HIS A 425 16.83 -5.94 -6.19
C HIS A 425 15.71 -6.87 -6.71
N LEU A 426 15.66 -8.11 -6.20
CA LEU A 426 14.58 -9.06 -6.43
C LEU A 426 13.65 -9.01 -5.21
N ILE A 427 12.43 -8.49 -5.39
CA ILE A 427 11.55 -8.12 -4.28
C ILE A 427 10.46 -9.17 -4.13
N VAL A 428 10.62 -10.03 -3.14
CA VAL A 428 9.70 -11.12 -2.82
C VAL A 428 9.23 -10.99 -1.37
N ARG A 429 8.18 -11.70 -0.99
CA ARG A 429 7.75 -11.78 0.41
C ARG A 429 7.90 -13.18 0.94
N PRO A 430 8.46 -13.35 2.16
CA PRO A 430 8.47 -14.64 2.82
C PRO A 430 7.06 -15.05 3.22
N LEU A 431 6.77 -16.36 3.16
CA LEU A 431 5.48 -16.94 3.50
C LEU A 431 5.34 -17.15 5.01
N SER A 432 6.40 -17.58 5.69
CA SER A 432 6.36 -17.99 7.09
C SER A 432 5.77 -16.96 8.06
N PRO A 433 5.98 -15.62 7.90
CA PRO A 433 5.43 -14.66 8.85
C PRO A 433 3.90 -14.53 8.85
N VAL A 434 3.23 -15.04 7.82
CA VAL A 434 1.77 -14.99 7.68
C VAL A 434 1.09 -16.33 7.96
N CYS A 435 1.87 -17.32 8.43
CA CYS A 435 1.37 -18.64 8.83
C CYS A 435 1.05 -18.69 10.34
N ALA A 436 0.17 -19.61 10.72
CA ALA A 436 -0.05 -19.97 12.11
C ALA A 436 1.17 -20.71 12.68
N ALA A 437 1.49 -20.49 13.95
CA ALA A 437 2.55 -21.23 14.63
C ALA A 437 2.30 -22.75 14.68
N SER A 438 1.02 -23.15 14.69
CA SER A 438 0.58 -24.55 14.65
C SER A 438 0.74 -25.21 13.27
N ASP A 439 0.93 -24.41 12.21
CA ASP A 439 1.10 -24.89 10.84
C ASP A 439 2.17 -24.06 10.12
N PRO A 440 3.45 -24.20 10.50
CA PRO A 440 4.53 -23.43 9.91
C PRO A 440 4.76 -23.88 8.47
N ARG A 441 4.63 -22.94 7.54
CA ARG A 441 4.97 -23.13 6.12
C ARG A 441 6.03 -22.12 5.74
N VAL A 442 6.89 -22.50 4.81
CA VAL A 442 8.00 -21.67 4.34
C VAL A 442 7.95 -21.55 2.83
N GLY A 443 8.24 -20.37 2.31
CA GLY A 443 8.14 -20.14 0.87
C GLY A 443 8.27 -18.67 0.51
N LEU A 444 8.03 -18.35 -0.75
CA LEU A 444 8.09 -16.97 -1.25
C LEU A 444 6.85 -16.64 -2.07
N VAL A 445 6.33 -15.44 -1.87
CA VAL A 445 5.27 -14.86 -2.69
C VAL A 445 5.88 -13.83 -3.64
N MET A 446 5.57 -13.94 -4.93
CA MET A 446 6.15 -13.16 -6.01
C MET A 446 5.07 -12.56 -6.90
N GLY A 447 5.25 -11.32 -7.34
CA GLY A 447 4.36 -10.64 -8.26
C GLY A 447 4.82 -10.72 -9.71
N VAL A 448 3.87 -10.83 -10.64
CA VAL A 448 4.14 -10.84 -12.09
C VAL A 448 3.67 -9.55 -12.79
N GLY A 449 3.03 -8.63 -12.04
CA GLY A 449 2.36 -7.48 -12.64
C GLY A 449 3.30 -6.48 -13.30
N MET A 450 4.45 -6.22 -12.73
CA MET A 450 5.34 -5.14 -13.19
C MET A 450 6.32 -5.54 -14.30
N LEU A 451 6.41 -6.82 -14.64
CA LEU A 451 7.36 -7.35 -15.61
C LEU A 451 6.63 -7.96 -16.81
N SER A 452 7.12 -7.73 -18.00
CA SER A 452 6.54 -8.31 -19.23
C SER A 452 7.60 -8.66 -20.25
N GLY A 453 7.26 -9.58 -21.19
CA GLY A 453 8.09 -9.94 -22.32
C GLY A 453 9.51 -10.40 -21.94
N GLU A 454 10.50 -9.94 -22.68
CA GLU A 454 11.92 -10.29 -22.47
C GLU A 454 12.46 -9.89 -21.09
N THR A 455 11.95 -8.80 -20.53
CA THR A 455 12.34 -8.36 -19.18
C THR A 455 11.93 -9.39 -18.13
N LEU A 456 10.71 -9.91 -18.22
CA LEU A 456 10.26 -10.97 -17.31
C LEU A 456 11.10 -12.22 -17.44
N ALA A 457 11.37 -12.69 -18.67
CA ALA A 457 12.17 -13.90 -18.91
C ALA A 457 13.60 -13.75 -18.33
N ARG A 458 14.23 -12.61 -18.57
CA ARG A 458 15.56 -12.30 -18.01
C ARG A 458 15.57 -12.26 -16.49
N GLU A 459 14.63 -11.56 -15.87
CA GLU A 459 14.56 -11.44 -14.40
C GLU A 459 14.15 -12.77 -13.75
N ALA A 460 13.32 -13.59 -14.39
CA ALA A 460 12.99 -14.93 -13.90
C ALA A 460 14.21 -15.87 -13.91
N GLN A 461 15.02 -15.83 -14.95
CA GLN A 461 16.30 -16.57 -15.00
C GLN A 461 17.28 -16.03 -13.95
N ARG A 462 17.32 -14.71 -13.73
CA ARG A 462 18.15 -14.10 -12.69
C ARG A 462 17.69 -14.55 -11.30
N LEU A 463 16.39 -14.53 -11.03
CA LEU A 463 15.81 -15.04 -9.79
C LEU A 463 16.23 -16.49 -9.55
N ARG A 464 16.09 -17.37 -10.54
CA ARG A 464 16.51 -18.77 -10.47
C ARG A 464 17.98 -18.88 -10.06
N ARG A 465 18.88 -18.16 -10.75
CA ARG A 465 20.33 -18.19 -10.47
C ARG A 465 20.68 -17.71 -9.05
N CYS A 466 19.96 -16.74 -8.51
CA CYS A 466 20.16 -16.25 -7.15
C CYS A 466 19.55 -17.20 -6.11
N LEU A 467 18.39 -17.79 -6.40
CA LEU A 467 17.63 -18.61 -5.45
C LEU A 467 18.24 -20.01 -5.29
N GLU A 468 18.69 -20.64 -6.37
CA GLU A 468 19.19 -22.02 -6.35
C GLU A 468 20.35 -22.26 -5.35
N PRO A 469 21.41 -21.42 -5.29
CA PRO A 469 22.46 -21.56 -4.28
C PRO A 469 21.96 -21.38 -2.84
N LEU A 470 21.03 -20.45 -2.61
CA LEU A 470 20.46 -20.19 -1.28
C LEU A 470 19.68 -21.40 -0.77
N LEU A 471 18.92 -22.07 -1.66
CA LEU A 471 18.18 -23.29 -1.31
C LEU A 471 19.10 -24.48 -1.04
N ARG A 472 20.27 -24.58 -1.70
CA ARG A 472 21.25 -25.66 -1.47
C ARG A 472 22.01 -25.51 -0.16
N GLN A 473 22.21 -24.26 0.30
CA GLN A 473 22.96 -23.96 1.54
C GLN A 473 22.13 -24.17 2.80
N GLY A 474 20.83 -24.42 2.71
CA GLY A 474 19.96 -24.67 3.87
C GLY A 474 19.78 -23.45 4.79
N HIS A 475 19.81 -22.24 4.20
CA HIS A 475 19.57 -21.00 4.95
C HIS A 475 18.12 -20.91 5.44
#